data_e42e2f7c6e25639d9b22233e1b1cbc77
#
_entry.id   e42e2f7c6e25639d9b22233e1b1cbc77
#
_cell.length_a   1.000
_cell.length_b   1.000
_cell.length_c   1.000
_cell.angle_alpha   90.00
_cell.angle_beta   90.00
_cell.angle_gamma   90.00
#
_symmetry.space_group_name_H-M   'P 1'
#
loop_
_entity.id
_entity.type
_entity.pdbx_description
1 polymer ?
#
loop_
_entity_poly.entity_id
_entity_poly.type
_entity_poly.pdbx_seq_one_letter_code
_entity_poly.pdbx_strand_id
1 'polypeptide(L)'
;MIEEVIKKHKAIMDEKDPEGRIGLLVDEWGTWWDEEPGTIPGHLFQQNALRDAFVASLSLNVFHKYTDRVKMANIAQVVNVLQSMILTDQEGTGHMALTPTYHVFEMYTPFQDAIYLPLDLQTEIIPVNKEYFKKKENASDAGYRPCPMLSASAAKTQDGSIVFALTNVSLDKDQTVNVDLDGFKAKSVSGRILTSKSVGDYNDFQNPNRVAPADFAGAKLGKDGSLSVKMPAHSIVVLTLK
;
A
#
# COMPACT_ATOMS: atom_id res chain seq x y z
N MET A 1 5.77 7.01 -9.22
CA MET A 1 6.55 8.23 -8.89
C MET A 1 7.61 7.95 -7.83
N ILE A 2 7.28 7.42 -6.65
CA ILE A 2 8.29 7.10 -5.61
C ILE A 2 9.37 6.12 -6.11
N GLU A 3 9.00 5.09 -6.87
CA GLU A 3 9.93 4.11 -7.43
C GLU A 3 10.99 4.73 -8.34
N GLU A 4 10.64 5.74 -9.14
CA GLU A 4 11.62 6.41 -10.01
C GLU A 4 12.61 7.25 -9.22
N VAL A 5 12.16 7.86 -8.13
CA VAL A 5 13.05 8.60 -7.23
C VAL A 5 14.05 7.63 -6.60
N ILE A 6 13.55 6.50 -6.07
CA ILE A 6 14.40 5.45 -5.48
C ILE A 6 15.42 4.95 -6.50
N LYS A 7 14.99 4.61 -7.73
CA LYS A 7 15.88 4.12 -8.79
C LYS A 7 17.02 5.09 -9.10
N LYS A 8 16.72 6.39 -9.19
CA LYS A 8 17.72 7.42 -9.48
C LYS A 8 18.74 7.54 -8.36
N HIS A 9 18.27 7.61 -7.10
CA HIS A 9 19.16 7.68 -5.94
C HIS A 9 19.98 6.40 -5.79
N LYS A 10 19.35 5.24 -5.93
CA LYS A 10 20.03 3.94 -5.87
C LYS A 10 21.14 3.84 -6.91
N ALA A 11 20.91 4.25 -8.15
CA ALA A 11 21.93 4.19 -9.20
C ALA A 11 23.19 5.01 -8.84
N ILE A 12 23.03 6.20 -8.25
CA ILE A 12 24.14 7.02 -7.76
C ILE A 12 24.83 6.35 -6.56
N MET A 13 24.05 5.81 -5.63
CA MET A 13 24.58 5.13 -4.46
C MET A 13 25.38 3.89 -4.84
N ASP A 14 24.87 3.07 -5.78
CA ASP A 14 25.56 1.85 -6.24
C ASP A 14 26.89 2.16 -6.92
N GLU A 15 26.99 3.31 -7.61
CA GLU A 15 28.26 3.78 -8.19
C GLU A 15 29.28 4.19 -7.11
N LYS A 16 28.84 4.89 -6.06
CA LYS A 16 29.72 5.46 -5.02
C LYS A 16 29.96 4.52 -3.84
N ASP A 17 29.09 3.58 -3.62
CA ASP A 17 29.12 2.59 -2.53
C ASP A 17 28.67 1.22 -3.08
N PRO A 18 29.50 0.58 -3.92
CA PRO A 18 29.15 -0.71 -4.55
C PRO A 18 28.99 -1.85 -3.55
N GLU A 19 29.55 -1.73 -2.35
CA GLU A 19 29.41 -2.73 -1.29
C GLU A 19 28.05 -2.62 -0.54
N GLY A 20 27.26 -1.59 -0.83
CA GLY A 20 25.92 -1.45 -0.23
C GLY A 20 25.89 -1.14 1.27
N ARG A 21 26.96 -0.49 1.80
CA ARG A 21 27.10 -0.19 3.23
C ARG A 21 26.20 0.96 3.68
N ILE A 22 25.88 1.88 2.78
CA ILE A 22 25.07 3.07 3.07
C ILE A 22 23.60 2.75 2.70
N GLY A 23 22.69 2.84 3.67
CA GLY A 23 21.27 2.68 3.45
C GLY A 23 20.60 3.95 2.92
N LEU A 24 19.55 3.78 2.14
CA LEU A 24 18.63 4.85 1.73
C LEU A 24 17.48 4.92 2.74
N LEU A 25 17.32 6.07 3.38
CA LEU A 25 16.20 6.36 4.27
C LEU A 25 15.21 7.26 3.53
N VAL A 26 13.96 6.84 3.43
CA VAL A 26 12.86 7.64 2.90
C VAL A 26 12.20 8.33 4.09
N ASP A 27 12.71 9.49 4.44
CA ASP A 27 12.40 10.16 5.70
C ASP A 27 10.95 10.64 5.80
N GLU A 28 10.35 10.94 4.66
CA GLU A 28 8.97 11.42 4.60
C GLU A 28 8.31 10.99 3.30
N TRP A 29 7.13 10.36 3.40
CA TRP A 29 6.31 9.99 2.24
C TRP A 29 4.83 9.91 2.63
N GLY A 30 3.94 9.93 1.65
CA GLY A 30 2.50 9.83 1.84
C GLY A 30 1.72 10.68 0.86
N THR A 31 0.49 11.03 1.22
CA THR A 31 -0.40 11.91 0.46
C THR A 31 -0.46 13.30 1.08
N TRP A 32 -0.61 14.30 0.23
CA TRP A 32 -0.83 15.67 0.66
C TRP A 32 -2.01 16.23 -0.13
N TRP A 33 -3.15 16.33 0.53
CA TRP A 33 -4.36 16.95 0.00
C TRP A 33 -4.53 18.35 0.57
N ASP A 34 -5.51 19.08 0.05
CA ASP A 34 -5.93 20.33 0.66
C ASP A 34 -6.47 20.07 2.07
N GLU A 35 -6.32 21.03 2.98
CA GLU A 35 -6.84 20.95 4.33
C GLU A 35 -8.38 20.86 4.32
N GLU A 36 -8.92 20.10 5.25
CA GLU A 36 -10.38 19.98 5.36
C GLU A 36 -11.00 21.32 5.76
N PRO A 37 -12.11 21.74 5.11
CA PRO A 37 -12.82 22.97 5.44
C PRO A 37 -13.23 23.04 6.91
N GLY A 38 -13.00 24.18 7.55
CA GLY A 38 -13.36 24.42 8.96
C GLY A 38 -12.33 23.92 9.98
N THR A 39 -11.21 23.37 9.52
CA THR A 39 -10.07 23.04 10.39
C THR A 39 -9.12 24.24 10.57
N ILE A 40 -8.16 24.13 11.47
CA ILE A 40 -7.20 25.21 11.76
C ILE A 40 -6.21 25.32 10.59
N PRO A 41 -6.16 26.47 9.89
CA PRO A 41 -5.24 26.66 8.77
C PRO A 41 -3.77 26.44 9.17
N GLY A 42 -3.01 25.74 8.32
CA GLY A 42 -1.61 25.42 8.57
C GLY A 42 -1.37 24.22 9.48
N HIS A 43 -2.43 23.62 10.06
CA HIS A 43 -2.31 22.36 10.83
C HIS A 43 -2.38 21.12 9.93
N LEU A 44 -2.59 21.30 8.63
CA LEU A 44 -2.52 20.27 7.59
C LEU A 44 -3.42 19.05 7.86
N PHE A 45 -4.58 19.27 8.51
CA PHE A 45 -5.53 18.18 8.70
C PHE A 45 -6.21 17.84 7.37
N GLN A 46 -6.11 16.60 6.95
CA GLN A 46 -6.82 16.04 5.80
C GLN A 46 -7.55 14.76 6.19
N GLN A 47 -8.69 14.49 5.55
CA GLN A 47 -9.43 13.26 5.78
C GLN A 47 -8.71 12.07 5.14
N ASN A 48 -8.17 11.18 5.97
CA ASN A 48 -7.58 9.92 5.53
C ASN A 48 -8.70 8.91 5.21
N ALA A 49 -8.76 8.46 3.96
CA ALA A 49 -9.77 7.55 3.43
C ALA A 49 -9.13 6.27 2.86
N LEU A 50 -9.94 5.34 2.35
CA LEU A 50 -9.42 4.12 1.71
C LEU A 50 -8.47 4.44 0.54
N ARG A 51 -8.68 5.54 -0.21
CA ARG A 51 -7.76 6.00 -1.27
C ARG A 51 -6.32 6.22 -0.76
N ASP A 52 -6.17 6.69 0.47
CA ASP A 52 -4.85 6.94 1.09
C ASP A 52 -4.19 5.63 1.50
N ALA A 53 -4.98 4.65 1.93
CA ALA A 53 -4.52 3.29 2.18
C ALA A 53 -3.92 2.64 0.93
N PHE A 54 -4.45 2.92 -0.28
CA PHE A 54 -3.83 2.47 -1.53
C PHE A 54 -2.45 3.08 -1.73
N VAL A 55 -2.28 4.37 -1.47
CA VAL A 55 -0.96 5.00 -1.57
C VAL A 55 0.02 4.36 -0.60
N ALA A 56 -0.43 4.04 0.61
CA ALA A 56 0.39 3.33 1.59
C ALA A 56 0.80 1.94 1.09
N SER A 57 -0.15 1.10 0.65
CA SER A 57 0.15 -0.26 0.18
C SER A 57 1.03 -0.28 -1.07
N LEU A 58 0.77 0.60 -2.04
CA LEU A 58 1.58 0.73 -3.25
C LEU A 58 3.01 1.17 -2.93
N SER A 59 3.19 2.10 -2.00
CA SER A 59 4.50 2.58 -1.59
C SER A 59 5.28 1.50 -0.84
N LEU A 60 4.65 0.79 0.09
CA LEU A 60 5.28 -0.33 0.82
C LEU A 60 5.71 -1.44 -0.14
N ASN A 61 4.88 -1.82 -1.12
CA ASN A 61 5.25 -2.81 -2.14
C ASN A 61 6.50 -2.36 -2.94
N VAL A 62 6.63 -1.06 -3.23
CA VAL A 62 7.83 -0.51 -3.86
C VAL A 62 9.03 -0.58 -2.91
N PHE A 63 8.88 -0.17 -1.65
CA PHE A 63 9.99 -0.21 -0.69
C PHE A 63 10.53 -1.64 -0.50
N HIS A 64 9.65 -2.64 -0.43
CA HIS A 64 10.04 -4.05 -0.34
C HIS A 64 10.90 -4.50 -1.52
N LYS A 65 10.63 -3.99 -2.72
CA LYS A 65 11.42 -4.31 -3.93
C LYS A 65 12.86 -3.79 -3.87
N TYR A 66 13.14 -2.77 -3.05
CA TYR A 66 14.43 -2.09 -2.95
C TYR A 66 15.08 -2.23 -1.56
N THR A 67 14.79 -3.32 -0.84
CA THR A 67 15.32 -3.56 0.52
C THR A 67 16.83 -3.74 0.57
N ASP A 68 17.48 -3.94 -0.56
CA ASP A 68 18.93 -3.90 -0.67
C ASP A 68 19.49 -2.51 -0.30
N ARG A 69 18.77 -1.43 -0.59
CA ARG A 69 19.14 -0.04 -0.29
C ARG A 69 18.19 0.65 0.67
N VAL A 70 16.88 0.50 0.51
CA VAL A 70 15.88 1.13 1.40
C VAL A 70 15.88 0.42 2.74
N LYS A 71 16.31 1.11 3.79
CA LYS A 71 16.42 0.55 5.16
C LYS A 71 15.36 1.12 6.10
N MET A 72 14.76 2.26 5.75
CA MET A 72 13.71 2.90 6.53
C MET A 72 12.80 3.71 5.60
N ALA A 73 11.51 3.74 5.89
CA ALA A 73 10.54 4.57 5.18
C ALA A 73 9.47 5.06 6.18
N ASN A 74 9.45 6.38 6.43
CA ASN A 74 8.63 7.01 7.46
C ASN A 74 7.42 7.68 6.85
N ILE A 75 6.21 7.24 7.24
CA ILE A 75 4.99 7.90 6.78
C ILE A 75 4.85 9.28 7.43
N ALA A 76 4.39 10.24 6.67
CA ALA A 76 4.10 11.58 7.17
C ALA A 76 2.57 11.80 7.26
N GLN A 77 2.01 11.82 8.46
CA GLN A 77 2.60 11.70 9.79
C GLN A 77 1.83 10.65 10.60
N VAL A 78 2.12 10.54 11.93
CA VAL A 78 1.51 9.51 12.76
C VAL A 78 0.13 9.92 13.27
N VAL A 79 -0.04 11.16 13.75
CA VAL A 79 -1.26 11.62 14.43
C VAL A 79 -1.76 12.95 13.84
N ASN A 80 -3.03 13.00 13.49
CA ASN A 80 -3.83 14.19 13.12
C ASN A 80 -3.35 15.03 11.93
N VAL A 81 -2.22 14.74 11.34
CA VAL A 81 -1.59 15.58 10.30
C VAL A 81 -1.39 14.77 9.02
N LEU A 82 -1.76 15.34 7.86
CA LEU A 82 -1.61 14.73 6.54
C LEU A 82 -2.23 13.32 6.48
N GLN A 83 -1.52 12.36 5.91
CA GLN A 83 -1.92 10.95 5.88
C GLN A 83 -1.67 10.28 7.25
N SER A 84 -2.31 10.78 8.29
CA SER A 84 -2.10 10.26 9.64
C SER A 84 -2.60 8.83 9.81
N MET A 85 -1.95 8.10 10.70
CA MET A 85 -2.35 6.75 11.08
C MET A 85 -3.43 6.75 12.15
N ILE A 86 -3.42 7.75 13.03
CA ILE A 86 -4.29 7.86 14.20
C ILE A 86 -4.92 9.24 14.21
N LEU A 87 -6.23 9.29 14.46
CA LEU A 87 -6.96 10.51 14.75
C LEU A 87 -7.28 10.56 16.24
N THR A 88 -7.03 11.69 16.87
CA THR A 88 -7.45 11.99 18.24
C THR A 88 -8.28 13.25 18.26
N ASP A 89 -9.24 13.35 19.18
CA ASP A 89 -10.05 14.55 19.31
C ASP A 89 -9.25 15.73 19.88
N GLN A 90 -9.64 16.94 19.50
CA GLN A 90 -8.98 18.17 19.96
C GLN A 90 -9.42 18.59 21.38
N GLU A 91 -10.52 18.03 21.85
CA GLU A 91 -11.13 18.39 23.15
C GLU A 91 -10.51 17.60 24.30
N GLY A 92 -9.64 16.61 24.00
CA GLY A 92 -9.00 15.77 24.99
C GLY A 92 -9.96 14.82 25.71
N THR A 93 -11.09 14.47 25.07
CA THR A 93 -12.08 13.55 25.64
C THR A 93 -11.62 12.09 25.59
N GLY A 94 -10.49 11.81 24.92
CA GLY A 94 -9.92 10.49 24.77
C GLY A 94 -10.48 9.69 23.59
N HIS A 95 -11.26 10.32 22.70
CA HIS A 95 -11.69 9.66 21.47
C HIS A 95 -10.52 9.47 20.53
N MET A 96 -10.43 8.27 19.94
CA MET A 96 -9.41 7.89 18.99
C MET A 96 -10.04 7.08 17.86
N ALA A 97 -9.55 7.28 16.64
CA ALA A 97 -9.89 6.44 15.49
C ALA A 97 -8.62 6.04 14.74
N LEU A 98 -8.56 4.77 14.33
CA LEU A 98 -7.51 4.26 13.46
C LEU A 98 -7.91 4.49 12.01
N THR A 99 -7.02 5.06 11.21
CA THR A 99 -7.33 5.37 9.81
C THR A 99 -7.17 4.13 8.92
N PRO A 100 -7.70 4.16 7.68
CA PRO A 100 -7.42 3.09 6.72
C PRO A 100 -5.92 2.89 6.44
N THR A 101 -5.11 3.94 6.50
CA THR A 101 -3.65 3.85 6.40
C THR A 101 -3.04 3.04 7.55
N TYR A 102 -3.47 3.24 8.80
CA TYR A 102 -3.04 2.43 9.93
C TYR A 102 -3.26 0.93 9.66
N HIS A 103 -4.44 0.58 9.16
CA HIS A 103 -4.77 -0.82 8.88
C HIS A 103 -3.88 -1.46 7.81
N VAL A 104 -3.39 -0.68 6.84
CA VAL A 104 -2.37 -1.19 5.92
C VAL A 104 -1.09 -1.56 6.67
N PHE A 105 -0.56 -0.68 7.51
CA PHE A 105 0.64 -0.96 8.28
C PHE A 105 0.45 -2.18 9.20
N GLU A 106 -0.69 -2.29 9.87
CA GLU A 106 -1.05 -3.45 10.69
C GLU A 106 -1.06 -4.75 9.87
N MET A 107 -1.71 -4.74 8.70
CA MET A 107 -1.76 -5.91 7.82
C MET A 107 -0.38 -6.29 7.27
N TYR A 108 0.53 -5.34 7.10
CA TYR A 108 1.88 -5.54 6.58
C TYR A 108 2.91 -5.98 7.65
N THR A 109 2.53 -6.06 8.91
CA THR A 109 3.45 -6.53 9.98
C THR A 109 4.14 -7.86 9.69
N PRO A 110 3.54 -8.85 8.99
CA PRO A 110 4.23 -10.09 8.65
C PRO A 110 5.45 -9.92 7.72
N PHE A 111 5.62 -8.76 7.09
CA PHE A 111 6.80 -8.45 6.27
C PHE A 111 8.00 -7.99 7.09
N GLN A 112 7.83 -7.68 8.37
CA GLN A 112 8.94 -7.28 9.25
C GLN A 112 9.92 -8.45 9.39
N ASP A 113 11.21 -8.13 9.22
CA ASP A 113 12.32 -9.10 9.29
C ASP A 113 12.21 -10.28 8.28
N ALA A 114 11.35 -10.16 7.28
CA ALA A 114 11.19 -11.14 6.23
C ALA A 114 12.15 -10.88 5.06
N ILE A 115 12.43 -11.92 4.28
CA ILE A 115 13.29 -11.84 3.10
C ILE A 115 12.40 -11.58 1.88
N TYR A 116 12.62 -10.46 1.19
CA TYR A 116 11.89 -10.13 -0.05
C TYR A 116 12.08 -11.23 -1.11
N LEU A 117 10.98 -11.60 -1.76
CA LEU A 117 10.96 -12.52 -2.89
C LEU A 117 10.64 -11.74 -4.18
N PRO A 118 11.49 -11.79 -5.21
CA PRO A 118 11.21 -11.15 -6.49
C PRO A 118 9.93 -11.71 -7.12
N LEU A 119 9.14 -10.82 -7.73
CA LEU A 119 7.90 -11.15 -8.43
C LEU A 119 7.98 -10.69 -9.88
N ASP A 120 7.47 -11.52 -10.79
CA ASP A 120 7.06 -11.10 -12.13
C ASP A 120 5.53 -10.96 -12.15
N LEU A 121 5.04 -9.72 -12.21
CA LEU A 121 3.61 -9.41 -12.17
C LEU A 121 3.14 -8.90 -13.53
N GLN A 122 2.28 -9.67 -14.18
CA GLN A 122 1.58 -9.26 -15.38
C GLN A 122 0.22 -8.66 -15.00
N THR A 123 -0.04 -7.43 -15.41
CA THR A 123 -1.27 -6.71 -15.08
C THR A 123 -1.65 -5.72 -16.18
N GLU A 124 -2.94 -5.44 -16.30
CA GLU A 124 -3.44 -4.36 -17.14
C GLU A 124 -2.98 -3.00 -16.60
N ILE A 125 -2.85 -2.05 -17.51
CA ILE A 125 -2.60 -0.65 -17.18
C ILE A 125 -3.94 0.10 -17.19
N ILE A 126 -4.24 0.82 -16.13
CA ILE A 126 -5.43 1.66 -16.05
C ILE A 126 -5.27 2.81 -17.05
N PRO A 127 -6.18 2.94 -18.01
CA PRO A 127 -6.17 4.07 -18.94
C PRO A 127 -6.43 5.35 -18.16
N VAL A 128 -5.60 6.34 -18.37
CA VAL A 128 -5.72 7.59 -17.65
C VAL A 128 -6.58 8.57 -18.42
N ASN A 129 -7.50 9.25 -17.74
CA ASN A 129 -8.33 10.28 -18.33
C ASN A 129 -7.53 11.57 -18.58
N LYS A 130 -6.98 11.70 -19.78
CA LYS A 130 -6.20 12.87 -20.22
C LYS A 130 -7.00 14.18 -20.16
N GLU A 131 -8.32 14.13 -20.29
CA GLU A 131 -9.17 15.34 -20.27
C GLU A 131 -9.25 15.97 -18.88
N TYR A 132 -9.18 15.14 -17.80
CA TYR A 132 -9.15 15.65 -16.43
C TYR A 132 -7.94 16.55 -16.17
N PHE A 133 -6.80 16.20 -16.75
CA PHE A 133 -5.55 16.95 -16.58
C PHE A 133 -5.45 18.19 -17.48
N LYS A 134 -6.08 18.17 -18.66
CA LYS A 134 -6.12 19.35 -19.55
C LYS A 134 -6.87 20.54 -18.96
N LYS A 135 -7.75 20.32 -17.98
CA LYS A 135 -8.53 21.38 -17.32
C LYS A 135 -7.75 22.10 -16.20
N LYS A 136 -6.60 21.60 -15.79
CA LYS A 136 -5.73 22.30 -14.83
C LYS A 136 -4.66 23.03 -15.62
N GLU A 137 -4.74 24.36 -15.69
CA GLU A 137 -3.83 25.25 -16.44
C GLU A 137 -2.32 25.08 -16.15
N ASN A 138 -1.98 24.35 -15.08
CA ASN A 138 -0.61 24.08 -14.63
C ASN A 138 -0.23 22.59 -14.59
N ALA A 139 -1.05 21.69 -15.12
CA ALA A 139 -0.71 20.26 -15.19
C ALA A 139 0.30 20.04 -16.34
N SER A 140 1.58 20.02 -16.02
CA SER A 140 2.59 19.54 -16.97
C SER A 140 2.33 18.05 -17.28
N ASP A 141 2.51 17.64 -18.55
CA ASP A 141 2.47 16.22 -18.96
C ASP A 141 3.41 15.32 -18.12
N ALA A 142 4.35 15.93 -17.40
CA ALA A 142 5.30 15.24 -16.52
C ALA A 142 4.67 14.57 -15.27
N GLY A 143 3.45 14.94 -14.87
CA GLY A 143 2.75 14.34 -13.72
C GLY A 143 1.95 13.09 -14.03
N TYR A 144 1.84 12.76 -15.33
CA TYR A 144 0.97 11.73 -15.82
C TYR A 144 1.69 10.39 -15.99
N ARG A 145 1.34 9.39 -15.22
CA ARG A 145 1.96 8.08 -15.28
C ARG A 145 0.93 6.97 -15.43
N PRO A 146 1.17 5.96 -16.29
CA PRO A 146 0.35 4.76 -16.30
C PRO A 146 0.34 4.13 -14.92
N CYS A 147 -0.85 3.75 -14.45
CA CYS A 147 -1.01 3.05 -13.17
C CYS A 147 -1.30 1.57 -13.46
N PRO A 148 -0.43 0.63 -13.05
CA PRO A 148 -0.78 -0.78 -13.08
C PRO A 148 -2.04 -1.03 -12.24
N MET A 149 -2.95 -1.87 -12.75
CA MET A 149 -4.19 -2.20 -12.05
C MET A 149 -3.93 -3.01 -10.77
N LEU A 150 -2.88 -3.82 -10.79
CA LEU A 150 -2.45 -4.60 -9.65
C LEU A 150 -1.04 -4.19 -9.22
N SER A 151 -0.80 -4.25 -7.92
CA SER A 151 0.53 -4.18 -7.32
C SER A 151 0.70 -5.34 -6.36
N ALA A 152 1.91 -5.87 -6.25
CA ALA A 152 2.19 -7.00 -5.39
C ALA A 152 3.57 -6.89 -4.73
N SER A 153 3.69 -7.53 -3.58
CA SER A 153 4.95 -7.82 -2.91
C SER A 153 4.88 -9.19 -2.26
N ALA A 154 6.00 -9.90 -2.21
CA ALA A 154 6.11 -11.18 -1.52
C ALA A 154 7.38 -11.23 -0.67
N ALA A 155 7.31 -11.98 0.42
CA ALA A 155 8.47 -12.24 1.26
C ALA A 155 8.37 -13.60 1.96
N LYS A 156 9.53 -14.14 2.32
CA LYS A 156 9.65 -15.33 3.16
C LYS A 156 9.95 -14.91 4.58
N THR A 157 9.09 -15.30 5.51
CA THR A 157 9.21 -15.03 6.93
C THR A 157 10.24 -15.96 7.59
N GLN A 158 10.63 -15.63 8.82
CA GLN A 158 11.63 -16.42 9.56
C GLN A 158 11.15 -17.84 9.87
N ASP A 159 9.82 -18.05 10.04
CA ASP A 159 9.24 -19.39 10.26
C ASP A 159 9.06 -20.19 8.95
N GLY A 160 9.51 -19.63 7.82
CA GLY A 160 9.45 -20.26 6.51
C GLY A 160 8.12 -20.08 5.75
N SER A 161 7.14 -19.37 6.31
CA SER A 161 5.91 -19.00 5.62
C SER A 161 6.19 -18.02 4.48
N ILE A 162 5.31 -18.00 3.48
CA ILE A 162 5.33 -16.98 2.43
C ILE A 162 4.20 -15.99 2.68
N VAL A 163 4.52 -14.70 2.69
CA VAL A 163 3.53 -13.62 2.77
C VAL A 163 3.43 -12.91 1.44
N PHE A 164 2.20 -12.58 1.04
CA PHE A 164 1.88 -11.78 -0.14
C PHE A 164 1.05 -10.57 0.26
N ALA A 165 1.41 -9.41 -0.25
CA ALA A 165 0.56 -8.24 -0.28
C ALA A 165 0.13 -7.98 -1.72
N LEU A 166 -1.17 -7.88 -1.95
CA LEU A 166 -1.80 -7.66 -3.25
C LEU A 166 -2.72 -6.44 -3.16
N THR A 167 -2.63 -5.55 -4.12
CA THR A 167 -3.46 -4.35 -4.19
C THR A 167 -4.12 -4.27 -5.55
N ASN A 168 -5.47 -4.28 -5.57
CA ASN A 168 -6.28 -4.02 -6.75
C ASN A 168 -6.77 -2.57 -6.68
N VAL A 169 -6.21 -1.69 -7.52
CA VAL A 169 -6.57 -0.26 -7.54
C VAL A 169 -7.72 0.08 -8.49
N SER A 170 -8.27 -0.90 -9.22
CA SER A 170 -9.45 -0.67 -10.06
C SER A 170 -10.64 -0.25 -9.21
N LEU A 171 -11.38 0.75 -9.64
CA LEU A 171 -12.56 1.23 -8.93
C LEU A 171 -13.79 0.33 -9.11
N ASP A 172 -13.82 -0.47 -10.18
CA ASP A 172 -15.02 -1.18 -10.65
C ASP A 172 -14.78 -2.62 -11.09
N LYS A 173 -13.51 -3.08 -11.20
CA LYS A 173 -13.19 -4.41 -11.71
C LYS A 173 -12.60 -5.29 -10.62
N ASP A 174 -13.27 -6.41 -10.37
CA ASP A 174 -12.66 -7.53 -9.65
C ASP A 174 -11.51 -8.11 -10.47
N GLN A 175 -10.49 -8.62 -9.78
CA GLN A 175 -9.34 -9.26 -10.40
C GLN A 175 -9.17 -10.70 -9.90
N THR A 176 -8.77 -11.60 -10.79
CA THR A 176 -8.29 -12.92 -10.41
C THR A 176 -6.81 -13.00 -10.66
N VAL A 177 -6.03 -13.14 -9.61
CA VAL A 177 -4.58 -13.30 -9.66
C VAL A 177 -4.25 -14.78 -9.52
N ASN A 178 -3.60 -15.34 -10.53
CA ASN A 178 -3.06 -16.70 -10.47
C ASN A 178 -1.57 -16.60 -10.18
N VAL A 179 -1.12 -17.28 -9.12
CA VAL A 179 0.25 -17.22 -8.64
C VAL A 179 0.90 -18.60 -8.83
N ASP A 180 1.99 -18.63 -9.56
CA ASP A 180 2.94 -19.74 -9.55
C ASP A 180 3.86 -19.56 -8.35
N LEU A 181 3.94 -20.56 -7.49
CA LEU A 181 4.72 -20.53 -6.25
C LEU A 181 6.16 -21.05 -6.44
N ASP A 182 6.60 -21.26 -7.68
CA ASP A 182 7.96 -21.70 -8.03
C ASP A 182 8.44 -22.90 -7.16
N GLY A 183 7.57 -23.90 -7.03
CA GLY A 183 7.86 -25.13 -6.28
C GLY A 183 7.65 -25.04 -4.77
N PHE A 184 7.26 -23.90 -4.21
CA PHE A 184 6.85 -23.84 -2.81
C PHE A 184 5.52 -24.58 -2.63
N LYS A 185 5.50 -25.54 -1.72
CA LYS A 185 4.31 -26.38 -1.44
C LYS A 185 3.58 -25.85 -0.21
N ALA A 186 2.64 -24.94 -0.42
CA ALA A 186 1.78 -24.47 0.64
C ALA A 186 0.75 -25.56 1.04
N LYS A 187 0.55 -25.73 2.34
CA LYS A 187 -0.48 -26.61 2.92
C LYS A 187 -1.75 -25.86 3.27
N SER A 188 -1.63 -24.58 3.53
CA SER A 188 -2.77 -23.71 3.88
C SER A 188 -2.51 -22.28 3.39
N VAL A 189 -3.60 -21.56 3.18
CA VAL A 189 -3.59 -20.11 2.93
C VAL A 189 -4.61 -19.45 3.85
N SER A 190 -4.20 -18.38 4.49
CA SER A 190 -5.08 -17.47 5.23
C SER A 190 -4.84 -16.04 4.76
N GLY A 191 -5.79 -15.15 4.94
CA GLY A 191 -5.65 -13.78 4.50
C GLY A 191 -6.56 -12.81 5.19
N ARG A 192 -6.20 -11.53 5.06
CA ARG A 192 -7.01 -10.38 5.47
C ARG A 192 -7.22 -9.45 4.29
N ILE A 193 -8.34 -8.76 4.27
CA ILE A 193 -8.70 -7.79 3.24
C ILE A 193 -9.08 -6.45 3.87
N LEU A 194 -8.62 -5.37 3.26
CA LEU A 194 -9.08 -4.01 3.51
C LEU A 194 -9.78 -3.50 2.25
N THR A 195 -11.05 -3.18 2.37
CA THR A 195 -11.91 -2.65 1.30
C THR A 195 -13.11 -1.94 1.92
N SER A 196 -13.85 -1.20 1.12
CA SER A 196 -15.12 -0.57 1.51
C SER A 196 -16.00 -0.38 0.28
N LYS A 197 -17.19 0.20 0.44
CA LYS A 197 -18.11 0.49 -0.68
C LYS A 197 -17.59 1.59 -1.59
N SER A 198 -16.78 2.50 -1.07
CA SER A 198 -16.18 3.62 -1.79
C SER A 198 -14.73 3.83 -1.37
N VAL A 199 -13.87 4.23 -2.31
CA VAL A 199 -12.50 4.65 -1.99
C VAL A 199 -12.43 5.93 -1.16
N GLY A 200 -13.53 6.68 -1.08
CA GLY A 200 -13.69 7.85 -0.22
C GLY A 200 -14.16 7.53 1.20
N ASP A 201 -14.48 6.27 1.52
CA ASP A 201 -14.87 5.89 2.87
C ASP A 201 -13.70 6.04 3.84
N TYR A 202 -13.99 6.54 5.04
CA TYR A 202 -13.02 6.85 6.09
C TYR A 202 -13.55 6.49 7.48
N ASN A 203 -12.66 6.41 8.43
CA ASN A 203 -12.99 6.22 9.83
C ASN A 203 -13.01 7.56 10.55
N ASP A 204 -14.01 7.75 11.39
CA ASP A 204 -14.20 8.89 12.28
C ASP A 204 -14.57 8.42 13.68
N PHE A 205 -14.74 9.35 14.64
CA PHE A 205 -15.06 8.98 16.03
C PHE A 205 -16.44 8.34 16.19
N GLN A 206 -17.39 8.62 15.28
CA GLN A 206 -18.72 8.00 15.28
C GLN A 206 -18.72 6.63 14.60
N ASN A 207 -17.83 6.45 13.61
CA ASN A 207 -17.75 5.23 12.80
C ASN A 207 -16.29 4.76 12.71
N PRO A 208 -15.64 4.36 13.82
CA PRO A 208 -14.20 4.11 13.86
C PRO A 208 -13.77 2.84 13.09
N ASN A 209 -14.72 2.01 12.67
CA ASN A 209 -14.48 0.74 11.97
C ASN A 209 -15.23 0.66 10.64
N ARG A 210 -15.60 1.78 10.00
CA ARG A 210 -16.24 1.77 8.68
C ARG A 210 -15.34 1.13 7.62
N VAL A 211 -14.05 1.39 7.71
CA VAL A 211 -12.99 0.77 6.89
C VAL A 211 -12.05 0.04 7.82
N ALA A 212 -12.24 -1.25 7.98
CA ALA A 212 -11.44 -2.10 8.85
C ALA A 212 -11.10 -3.43 8.17
N PRO A 213 -9.96 -4.05 8.50
CA PRO A 213 -9.60 -5.34 7.95
C PRO A 213 -10.58 -6.44 8.36
N ALA A 214 -10.91 -7.31 7.41
CA ALA A 214 -11.71 -8.49 7.61
C ALA A 214 -10.98 -9.75 7.15
N ASP A 215 -11.46 -10.93 7.55
CA ASP A 215 -10.96 -12.19 7.03
C ASP A 215 -11.23 -12.31 5.54
N PHE A 216 -10.25 -12.82 4.80
CA PHE A 216 -10.32 -12.96 3.36
C PHE A 216 -10.42 -14.41 2.92
N ALA A 217 -11.54 -14.77 2.31
CA ALA A 217 -11.84 -16.12 1.82
C ALA A 217 -11.63 -16.28 0.29
N GLY A 218 -11.15 -15.23 -0.40
CA GLY A 218 -10.98 -15.23 -1.86
C GLY A 218 -9.74 -15.98 -2.37
N ALA A 219 -8.86 -16.46 -1.49
CA ALA A 219 -7.66 -17.20 -1.86
C ALA A 219 -7.91 -18.71 -1.80
N LYS A 220 -7.46 -19.45 -2.82
CA LYS A 220 -7.61 -20.91 -2.92
C LYS A 220 -6.32 -21.56 -3.41
N LEU A 221 -5.87 -22.59 -2.69
CA LEU A 221 -4.80 -23.47 -3.15
C LEU A 221 -5.37 -24.58 -4.05
N GLY A 222 -4.77 -24.73 -5.23
CA GLY A 222 -5.02 -25.85 -6.14
C GLY A 222 -4.33 -27.14 -5.67
N LYS A 223 -4.82 -28.29 -6.10
CA LYS A 223 -4.19 -29.60 -5.83
C LYS A 223 -2.80 -29.73 -6.47
N ASP A 224 -2.54 -28.97 -7.50
CA ASP A 224 -1.28 -28.83 -8.22
C ASP A 224 -0.27 -27.89 -7.53
N GLY A 225 -0.68 -27.27 -6.43
CA GLY A 225 0.13 -26.29 -5.71
C GLY A 225 0.00 -24.86 -6.23
N SER A 226 -0.88 -24.61 -7.19
CA SER A 226 -1.19 -23.24 -7.64
C SER A 226 -1.97 -22.46 -6.58
N LEU A 227 -1.84 -21.13 -6.59
CA LEU A 227 -2.65 -20.23 -5.77
C LEU A 227 -3.49 -19.33 -6.68
N SER A 228 -4.80 -19.32 -6.46
CA SER A 228 -5.71 -18.40 -7.13
C SER A 228 -6.35 -17.45 -6.12
N VAL A 229 -6.31 -16.15 -6.40
CA VAL A 229 -6.79 -15.09 -5.51
C VAL A 229 -7.82 -14.24 -6.24
N LYS A 230 -9.08 -14.28 -5.80
CA LYS A 230 -10.16 -13.43 -6.32
C LYS A 230 -10.27 -12.19 -5.46
N MET A 231 -9.81 -11.06 -5.98
CA MET A 231 -9.82 -9.77 -5.31
C MET A 231 -10.98 -8.92 -5.78
N PRO A 232 -11.81 -8.38 -4.89
CA PRO A 232 -12.76 -7.33 -5.26
C PRO A 232 -12.07 -6.11 -5.85
N ALA A 233 -12.83 -5.28 -6.57
CA ALA A 233 -12.40 -3.95 -6.93
C ALA A 233 -11.94 -3.17 -5.66
N HIS A 234 -11.05 -2.20 -5.83
CA HIS A 234 -10.51 -1.32 -4.79
C HIS A 234 -10.26 -2.03 -3.44
N SER A 235 -9.42 -3.07 -3.47
CA SER A 235 -9.07 -3.86 -2.29
C SER A 235 -7.57 -4.04 -2.08
N ILE A 236 -7.18 -4.16 -0.83
CA ILE A 236 -5.83 -4.52 -0.38
C ILE A 236 -5.94 -5.85 0.36
N VAL A 237 -5.18 -6.84 -0.05
CA VAL A 237 -5.20 -8.19 0.52
C VAL A 237 -3.80 -8.56 0.97
N VAL A 238 -3.68 -9.09 2.19
CA VAL A 238 -2.44 -9.73 2.66
C VAL A 238 -2.71 -11.18 2.98
N LEU A 239 -1.91 -12.06 2.40
CA LEU A 239 -2.02 -13.51 2.52
C LEU A 239 -0.81 -14.07 3.25
N THR A 240 -1.02 -15.15 4.00
CA THR A 240 0.05 -15.98 4.57
C THR A 240 -0.16 -17.43 4.12
N LEU A 241 0.87 -18.01 3.52
CA LEU A 241 0.95 -19.40 3.07
C LEU A 241 1.87 -20.18 4.01
N LYS A 242 1.39 -21.35 4.47
CA LYS A 242 2.16 -22.25 5.35
C LYS A 242 2.27 -23.64 4.73
#